data_c1c73cb6ce97d35cb10b8be16b54fad2
#
_entry.id   c1c73cb6ce97d35cb10b8be16b54fad2
#
_cell.length_a   1.000
_cell.length_b   1.000
_cell.length_c   1.000
_cell.angle_alpha   90.00
_cell.angle_beta   90.00
_cell.angle_gamma   90.00
#
_symmetry.space_group_name_H-M   'P 1'
#
loop_
_entity.id
_entity.type
_entity.pdbx_description
1 polymer ?
#
loop_
_entity_poly.entity_id
_entity_poly.type
_entity_poly.pdbx_seq_one_letter_code
_entity_poly.pdbx_strand_id
1 'polypeptide(L)'
;MEKSKLYESFYILKNNLTDEELKKAILDLKRKFDDFSIGVKKFEELGIKNLAYEVMHYKKGYFINVEFRATEPEVLELERYCRIKDVILKYCIL
;
A
#
# COMPACT_ATOMS: atom_id res chain seq x y z
N MET A 1 4.84 2.00 26.80
CA MET A 1 5.37 1.18 25.71
C MET A 1 4.22 0.75 24.79
N GLU A 2 4.31 1.07 23.53
CA GLU A 2 3.24 0.77 22.61
C GLU A 2 3.33 -0.66 22.11
N LYS A 3 2.17 -1.30 22.04
CA LYS A 3 2.10 -2.68 21.57
C LYS A 3 1.96 -2.71 20.05
N SER A 4 2.72 -3.57 19.42
CA SER A 4 2.53 -3.84 18.01
C SER A 4 1.33 -4.77 17.82
N LYS A 5 0.64 -4.57 16.69
CA LYS A 5 -0.48 -5.41 16.28
C LYS A 5 -0.26 -5.89 14.87
N LEU A 6 -0.91 -6.99 14.54
CA LEU A 6 -0.90 -7.51 13.17
C LEU A 6 -1.98 -6.80 12.37
N TYR A 7 -1.59 -6.24 11.24
CA TYR A 7 -2.50 -5.56 10.31
C TYR A 7 -2.46 -6.22 8.96
N GLU A 8 -3.60 -6.20 8.29
CA GLU A 8 -3.70 -6.53 6.88
C GLU A 8 -4.06 -5.27 6.12
N SER A 9 -3.41 -5.04 5.00
CA SER A 9 -3.64 -3.83 4.22
C SER A 9 -3.71 -4.12 2.73
N PHE A 10 -4.44 -3.27 2.04
CA PHE A 10 -4.61 -3.35 0.59
C PHE A 10 -4.33 -2.00 -0.02
N TYR A 11 -3.67 -2.01 -1.16
CA TYR A 11 -3.33 -0.79 -1.90
C TYR A 11 -3.72 -0.97 -3.35
N ILE A 12 -4.26 0.09 -3.94
CA ILE A 12 -4.61 0.11 -5.36
C ILE A 12 -3.81 1.23 -5.99
N LEU A 13 -2.89 0.87 -6.87
CA LEU A 13 -2.07 1.83 -7.60
C LEU A 13 -2.69 2.13 -8.96
N LYS A 14 -2.38 3.29 -9.52
CA LYS A 14 -2.82 3.67 -10.86
C LYS A 14 -2.34 2.63 -11.88
N ASN A 15 -3.17 2.31 -12.86
CA ASN A 15 -2.82 1.33 -13.89
C ASN A 15 -2.21 1.95 -15.16
N ASN A 16 -2.06 3.26 -15.20
CA ASN A 16 -1.47 3.95 -16.35
C ASN A 16 0.02 4.24 -16.17
N LEU A 17 0.65 3.60 -15.21
CA LEU A 17 2.09 3.76 -14.95
C LEU A 17 2.88 2.91 -15.95
N THR A 18 4.05 3.42 -16.34
CA THR A 18 5.01 2.60 -17.09
C THR A 18 5.56 1.52 -16.16
N ASP A 19 6.20 0.49 -16.75
CA ASP A 19 6.81 -0.57 -15.93
C ASP A 19 7.82 -0.02 -14.94
N GLU A 20 8.60 0.96 -15.34
CA GLU A 20 9.59 1.59 -14.47
C GLU A 20 8.93 2.37 -13.34
N GLU A 21 7.89 3.14 -13.65
CA GLU A 21 7.13 3.88 -12.65
C GLU A 21 6.46 2.95 -11.65
N LEU A 22 5.90 1.85 -12.13
CA LEU A 22 5.26 0.86 -11.27
C LEU A 22 6.28 0.21 -10.33
N LYS A 23 7.42 -0.20 -10.85
CA LYS A 23 8.49 -0.78 -10.04
C LYS A 23 8.96 0.18 -8.97
N LYS A 24 9.11 1.46 -9.32
CA LYS A 24 9.52 2.48 -8.36
C LYS A 24 8.47 2.66 -7.27
N ALA A 25 7.19 2.72 -7.65
CA ALA A 25 6.10 2.87 -6.68
C ALA A 25 6.07 1.71 -5.70
N ILE A 26 6.23 0.48 -6.20
CA ILE A 26 6.25 -0.72 -5.35
C ILE A 26 7.47 -0.69 -4.42
N LEU A 27 8.64 -0.32 -4.94
CA LEU A 27 9.85 -0.23 -4.12
C LEU A 27 9.71 0.83 -3.03
N ASP A 28 9.15 1.98 -3.36
CA ASP A 28 8.92 3.05 -2.38
C ASP A 28 8.00 2.58 -1.27
N LEU A 29 6.95 1.84 -1.61
CA LEU A 29 6.05 1.28 -0.61
C LEU A 29 6.77 0.27 0.29
N LYS A 30 7.57 -0.62 -0.29
CA LYS A 30 8.37 -1.58 0.48
C LYS A 30 9.32 -0.87 1.44
N ARG A 31 9.96 0.19 0.99
CA ARG A 31 10.88 0.98 1.82
C ARG A 31 10.16 1.63 3.01
N LYS A 32 8.92 2.03 2.80
CA LYS A 32 8.12 2.60 3.89
C LYS A 32 7.90 1.57 4.99
N PHE A 33 7.66 0.31 4.62
CA PHE A 33 7.52 -0.76 5.59
C PHE A 33 8.83 -1.10 6.28
N ASP A 34 9.97 -0.90 5.62
CA ASP A 34 11.28 -1.16 6.23
C ASP A 34 11.56 -0.26 7.44
N ASP A 35 10.87 0.89 7.53
CA ASP A 35 10.98 1.79 8.67
C ASP A 35 10.27 1.26 9.92
N PHE A 36 9.45 0.22 9.78
CA PHE A 36 8.71 -0.35 10.90
C PHE A 36 9.60 -1.27 11.73
N SER A 37 9.46 -1.18 13.06
CA SER A 37 10.32 -1.91 13.98
C SER A 37 10.17 -3.43 13.90
N ILE A 38 9.00 -3.93 13.46
CA ILE A 38 8.75 -5.37 13.40
C ILE A 38 8.70 -5.87 11.96
N GLY A 39 8.22 -5.04 11.06
CA GLY A 39 8.31 -5.31 9.64
C GLY A 39 7.19 -6.14 9.04
N VAL A 40 7.41 -6.47 7.80
CA VAL A 40 6.43 -7.12 6.93
C VAL A 40 6.46 -8.63 7.09
N LYS A 41 5.28 -9.23 7.24
CA LYS A 41 5.15 -10.69 7.24
C LYS A 41 4.88 -11.22 5.85
N LYS A 42 4.14 -10.47 5.04
CA LYS A 42 3.77 -10.90 3.68
C LYS A 42 3.56 -9.66 2.82
N PHE A 43 4.16 -9.66 1.64
CA PHE A 43 3.97 -8.61 0.65
C PHE A 43 3.62 -9.29 -0.67
N GLU A 44 2.36 -9.15 -1.09
CA GLU A 44 1.85 -9.86 -2.25
C GLU A 44 1.36 -8.90 -3.32
N GLU A 45 1.92 -9.03 -4.52
CA GLU A 45 1.49 -8.26 -5.68
C GLU A 45 0.41 -9.06 -6.39
N LEU A 46 -0.80 -8.54 -6.37
CA LEU A 46 -1.95 -9.24 -6.95
C LEU A 46 -2.17 -8.92 -8.42
N GLY A 47 -1.48 -7.89 -8.93
CA GLY A 47 -1.57 -7.51 -10.32
C GLY A 47 -2.74 -6.60 -10.64
N ILE A 48 -2.97 -6.39 -11.93
CA ILE A 48 -4.02 -5.50 -12.40
C ILE A 48 -5.37 -6.19 -12.33
N LYS A 49 -6.34 -5.52 -11.72
CA LYS A 49 -7.71 -6.03 -11.57
C LYS A 49 -8.70 -4.90 -11.81
N ASN A 50 -9.92 -5.28 -12.17
CA ASN A 50 -11.02 -4.34 -12.31
C ASN A 50 -11.45 -3.83 -10.94
N LEU A 51 -11.74 -2.53 -10.87
CA LEU A 51 -12.33 -1.93 -9.69
C LEU A 51 -13.83 -2.18 -9.69
N ALA A 52 -14.41 -2.33 -8.50
CA ALA A 52 -15.86 -2.52 -8.36
C ALA A 52 -16.63 -1.30 -8.87
N TYR A 53 -16.02 -0.12 -8.77
CA TYR A 53 -16.54 1.14 -9.30
C TYR A 53 -15.36 2.04 -9.64
N GLU A 54 -15.58 3.03 -10.48
CA GLU A 54 -14.50 3.95 -10.86
C GLU A 54 -14.00 4.74 -9.67
N VAL A 55 -12.66 4.88 -9.59
CA VAL A 55 -12.00 5.73 -8.61
C VAL A 55 -11.16 6.72 -9.39
N MET A 56 -11.46 8.01 -9.26
CA MET A 56 -10.75 9.09 -9.96
C MET A 56 -10.63 8.81 -11.47
N HIS A 57 -11.70 8.31 -12.08
CA HIS A 57 -11.82 7.94 -13.50
C HIS A 57 -11.03 6.69 -13.91
N TYR A 58 -10.45 5.96 -12.95
CA TYR A 58 -9.81 4.68 -13.24
C TYR A 58 -10.79 3.54 -13.06
N LYS A 59 -10.82 2.62 -14.02
CA LYS A 59 -11.66 1.42 -13.98
C LYS A 59 -10.88 0.21 -13.51
N LYS A 60 -9.56 0.27 -13.59
CA LYS A 60 -8.64 -0.79 -13.18
C LYS A 60 -7.55 -0.22 -12.29
N GLY A 61 -6.91 -1.08 -11.52
CA GLY A 61 -5.77 -0.69 -10.72
C GLY A 61 -4.85 -1.86 -10.45
N TYR A 62 -3.65 -1.57 -9.99
CA TYR A 62 -2.69 -2.59 -9.60
C TYR A 62 -2.85 -2.84 -8.10
N PHE A 63 -3.20 -4.07 -7.73
CA PHE A 63 -3.54 -4.43 -6.36
C PHE A 63 -2.34 -5.02 -5.64
N ILE A 64 -2.15 -4.59 -4.39
CA ILE A 64 -1.10 -5.10 -3.49
C ILE A 64 -1.73 -5.40 -2.14
N ASN A 65 -1.39 -6.55 -1.58
CA ASN A 65 -1.80 -6.94 -0.22
C ASN A 65 -0.55 -7.06 0.66
N VAL A 66 -0.60 -6.48 1.84
CA VAL A 66 0.53 -6.54 2.79
C VAL A 66 0.03 -6.91 4.18
N GLU A 67 0.65 -7.92 4.77
CA GLU A 67 0.46 -8.25 6.18
C GLU A 67 1.70 -7.79 6.92
N PHE A 68 1.52 -7.03 7.99
CA PHE A 68 2.63 -6.46 8.73
C PHE A 68 2.28 -6.26 10.20
N ARG A 69 3.32 -6.19 11.03
CA ARG A 69 3.17 -5.79 12.43
C ARG A 69 3.70 -4.38 12.60
N ALA A 70 2.95 -3.58 13.32
CA ALA A 70 3.34 -2.20 13.58
C ALA A 70 2.63 -1.68 14.83
N THR A 71 3.14 -0.56 15.33
CA THR A 71 2.48 0.20 16.39
C THR A 71 1.48 1.17 15.77
N GLU A 72 0.58 1.72 16.58
CA GLU A 72 -0.39 2.71 16.09
C GLU A 72 0.27 3.94 15.44
N PRO A 73 1.33 4.53 16.02
CA PRO A 73 2.01 5.66 15.35
C PRO A 73 2.57 5.29 13.98
N GLU A 74 3.09 4.07 13.84
CA GLU A 74 3.60 3.60 12.54
C GLU A 74 2.46 3.49 11.52
N VAL A 75 1.30 2.99 11.93
CA VAL A 75 0.13 2.91 11.05
C VAL A 75 -0.33 4.30 10.61
N LEU A 76 -0.34 5.27 11.53
CA LEU A 76 -0.70 6.65 11.19
C LEU A 76 0.27 7.25 10.18
N GLU A 77 1.56 6.96 10.30
CA GLU A 77 2.55 7.38 9.31
C GLU A 77 2.31 6.74 7.96
N LEU A 78 1.97 5.46 7.96
CA LEU A 78 1.66 4.75 6.72
C LEU A 78 0.44 5.35 6.03
N GLU A 79 -0.61 5.67 6.79
CA GLU A 79 -1.80 6.32 6.25
C GLU A 79 -1.47 7.68 5.64
N ARG A 80 -0.64 8.47 6.32
CA ARG A 80 -0.21 9.76 5.80
C ARG A 80 0.53 9.58 4.47
N TYR A 81 1.44 8.60 4.42
CA TYR A 81 2.16 8.28 3.20
C TYR A 81 1.20 7.95 2.05
N CYS A 82 0.21 7.10 2.33
CA CYS A 82 -0.76 6.72 1.30
C CYS A 82 -1.58 7.90 0.81
N ARG A 83 -1.94 8.82 1.69
CA ARG A 83 -2.73 9.99 1.31
C ARG A 83 -1.97 10.98 0.44
N ILE A 84 -0.66 11.12 0.65
CA ILE A 84 0.13 12.09 -0.13
C ILE A 84 0.74 11.51 -1.40
N LYS A 85 0.77 10.19 -1.56
CA LYS A 85 1.31 9.56 -2.76
C LYS A 85 0.26 9.49 -3.86
N ASP A 86 0.48 10.26 -4.89
CA ASP A 86 -0.44 10.39 -6.01
C ASP A 86 -0.68 9.07 -6.75
N VAL A 87 0.30 8.16 -6.75
CA VAL A 87 0.17 6.87 -7.43
C VAL A 87 -0.80 5.92 -6.72
N ILE A 88 -1.09 6.15 -5.44
CA ILE A 88 -2.01 5.30 -4.69
C ILE A 88 -3.42 5.85 -4.81
N LEU A 89 -4.27 5.14 -5.54
CA LEU A 89 -5.66 5.54 -5.74
C LEU A 89 -6.50 5.33 -4.48
N LYS A 90 -6.26 4.21 -3.82
CA LYS A 90 -7.06 3.84 -2.66
C LYS A 90 -6.26 2.89 -1.79
N TYR A 91 -6.53 2.92 -0.49
CA TYR A 91 -5.91 1.99 0.44
C TYR A 91 -6.92 1.61 1.53
N CYS A 92 -6.67 0.47 2.18
CA CYS A 92 -7.47 0.00 3.31
C CYS A 92 -6.53 -0.71 4.28
N ILE A 93 -6.58 -0.35 5.55
CA ILE A 93 -5.79 -0.99 6.61
C ILE A 93 -6.75 -1.53 7.66
N LEU A 94 -6.70 -2.84 7.88
CA LEU A 94 -7.60 -3.52 8.79
C LEU A 94 -6.95 -3.94 10.10
#